data_485b53b668367c6e23ff3100da6b3462
#
_entry.id   485b53b668367c6e23ff3100da6b3462
#
_cell.length_a   1.000
_cell.length_b   1.000
_cell.length_c   1.000
_cell.angle_alpha   90.00
_cell.angle_beta   90.00
_cell.angle_gamma   90.00
#
_symmetry.space_group_name_H-M   'P 1'
#
loop_
_entity.id
_entity.type
_entity.pdbx_description
1 polymer ?
#
loop_
_entity_poly.entity_id
_entity_poly.type
_entity_poly.pdbx_seq_one_letter_code
_entity_poly.pdbx_strand_id
1 'polypeptide(L)'
;VERVSSKPSTPIDFFFDPVCPFAWMTSRWVVQVGGLRDVEVTWRFIALRIVNADKDYGSDFPDGYETFHTAGLRLLRVAAAVRADHGNGSVGEFYRVVGESLWDREPDPGGLLRRDAATPPHLVEVLEAAGLDPA
;
A
#
# COMPACT_ATOMS: atom_id res chain seq x y z
N VAL A 1 25.17 16.10 28.33
CA VAL A 1 24.25 15.02 27.94
C VAL A 1 25.02 14.02 27.10
N GLU A 2 25.19 12.85 27.63
CA GLU A 2 25.86 11.80 26.90
C GLU A 2 25.00 11.38 25.71
N ARG A 3 25.59 11.47 24.52
CA ARG A 3 24.97 10.96 23.32
C ARG A 3 25.06 9.44 23.37
N VAL A 4 23.95 8.78 23.55
CA VAL A 4 23.87 7.33 23.41
C VAL A 4 24.36 6.98 22.01
N SER A 5 25.37 6.14 21.90
CA SER A 5 25.83 5.60 20.63
C SER A 5 24.65 4.86 19.99
N SER A 6 23.99 5.49 19.01
CA SER A 6 22.94 4.83 18.27
C SER A 6 23.56 3.71 17.45
N LYS A 7 23.16 2.47 17.69
CA LYS A 7 23.44 1.38 16.75
C LYS A 7 22.85 1.77 15.39
N PRO A 8 23.54 1.47 14.27
CA PRO A 8 22.93 1.69 12.97
C PRO A 8 21.62 0.92 12.89
N SER A 9 20.57 1.58 12.39
CA SER A 9 19.27 0.93 12.17
C SER A 9 19.40 -0.20 11.14
N THR A 10 18.60 -1.24 11.30
CA THR A 10 18.54 -2.34 10.35
C THR A 10 17.66 -1.92 9.15
N PRO A 11 18.22 -1.84 7.94
CA PRO A 11 17.42 -1.49 6.77
C PRO A 11 16.55 -2.67 6.34
N ILE A 12 15.30 -2.38 6.02
CA ILE A 12 14.35 -3.34 5.46
C ILE A 12 13.73 -2.74 4.21
N ASP A 13 13.81 -3.46 3.09
CA ASP A 13 13.02 -3.17 1.90
C ASP A 13 11.72 -3.94 1.96
N PHE A 14 10.60 -3.24 2.07
CA PHE A 14 9.27 -3.85 2.11
C PHE A 14 8.55 -3.62 0.79
N PHE A 15 8.32 -4.70 0.05
CA PHE A 15 7.62 -4.68 -1.23
C PHE A 15 6.12 -4.85 -1.01
N PHE A 16 5.32 -3.95 -1.58
CA PHE A 16 3.87 -4.00 -1.40
C PHE A 16 3.11 -3.68 -2.68
N ASP A 17 1.95 -4.30 -2.79
CA ASP A 17 0.85 -3.86 -3.65
C ASP A 17 -0.34 -3.58 -2.70
N PRO A 18 -0.97 -2.39 -2.76
CA PRO A 18 -2.09 -2.06 -1.88
C PRO A 18 -3.26 -3.05 -1.94
N VAL A 19 -3.41 -3.74 -3.06
CA VAL A 19 -4.49 -4.73 -3.25
C VAL A 19 -4.10 -6.15 -2.84
N CYS A 20 -2.93 -6.34 -2.24
CA CYS A 20 -2.53 -7.63 -1.69
C CYS A 20 -2.85 -7.67 -0.19
N PRO A 21 -3.81 -8.50 0.26
CA PRO A 21 -4.18 -8.58 1.68
C PRO A 21 -3.05 -9.14 2.55
N PHE A 22 -2.25 -10.04 2.01
CA PHE A 22 -1.13 -10.64 2.74
C PHE A 22 -0.01 -9.61 2.99
N ALA A 23 0.30 -8.79 1.99
CA ALA A 23 1.24 -7.68 2.16
C ALA A 23 0.70 -6.67 3.18
N TRP A 24 -0.60 -6.38 3.16
CA TRP A 24 -1.23 -5.49 4.14
C TRP A 24 -1.03 -5.99 5.57
N MET A 25 -1.37 -7.23 5.85
CA MET A 25 -1.20 -7.82 7.18
C MET A 25 0.26 -7.79 7.62
N THR A 26 1.18 -8.19 6.76
CA THR A 26 2.62 -8.18 7.05
C THR A 26 3.15 -6.76 7.28
N SER A 27 2.66 -5.78 6.53
CA SER A 27 3.05 -4.38 6.70
C SER A 27 2.70 -3.83 8.07
N ARG A 28 1.55 -4.24 8.63
CA ARG A 28 1.15 -3.82 10.00
C ARG A 28 2.10 -4.36 11.05
N TRP A 29 2.53 -5.59 10.87
CA TRP A 29 3.56 -6.18 11.74
C TRP A 29 4.92 -5.47 11.58
N VAL A 30 5.36 -5.19 10.36
CA VAL A 30 6.62 -4.47 10.10
C VAL A 30 6.62 -3.08 10.74
N VAL A 31 5.51 -2.34 10.63
CA VAL A 31 5.36 -1.03 11.28
C VAL A 31 5.45 -1.15 12.80
N GLN A 32 4.82 -2.16 13.38
CA GLN A 32 4.87 -2.41 14.81
C GLN A 32 6.30 -2.75 15.27
N VAL A 33 7.01 -3.60 14.55
CA VAL A 33 8.42 -3.92 14.83
C VAL A 33 9.28 -2.66 14.72
N GLY A 34 9.04 -1.80 13.74
CA GLY A 34 9.75 -0.53 13.58
C GLY A 34 9.58 0.42 14.76
N GLY A 35 8.44 0.34 15.47
CA GLY A 35 8.19 1.09 16.70
C GLY A 35 8.90 0.50 17.94
N LEU A 36 9.33 -0.76 17.90
CA LEU A 36 9.94 -1.49 19.01
C LEU A 36 11.43 -1.75 18.83
N ARG A 37 11.92 -1.65 17.64
CA ARG A 37 13.31 -1.96 17.26
C ARG A 37 13.83 -0.87 16.34
N ASP A 38 15.13 -0.76 16.28
CA ASP A 38 15.81 0.19 15.40
C ASP A 38 15.86 -0.36 13.97
N VAL A 39 14.75 -0.17 13.26
CA VAL A 39 14.53 -0.66 11.91
C VAL A 39 14.13 0.51 11.01
N GLU A 40 14.76 0.61 9.85
CA GLU A 40 14.43 1.60 8.84
C GLU A 40 13.77 0.92 7.64
N VAL A 41 12.49 1.23 7.41
CA VAL A 41 11.70 0.63 6.35
C VAL A 41 11.72 1.50 5.11
N THR A 42 12.16 0.93 3.99
CA THR A 42 11.98 1.53 2.66
C THR A 42 10.82 0.85 1.96
N TRP A 43 9.80 1.62 1.61
CA TRP A 43 8.62 1.13 0.92
C TRP A 43 8.89 0.97 -0.57
N ARG A 44 8.80 -0.26 -1.06
CA ARG A 44 9.03 -0.62 -2.46
C ARG A 44 7.73 -1.06 -3.12
N PHE A 45 7.65 -0.94 -4.42
CA PHE A 45 6.45 -1.26 -5.20
C PHE A 45 6.60 -2.60 -5.92
N ILE A 46 5.56 -3.41 -5.84
CA ILE A 46 5.38 -4.60 -6.65
C ILE A 46 3.92 -4.63 -7.12
N ALA A 47 3.69 -4.62 -8.42
CA ALA A 47 2.34 -4.58 -8.97
C ALA A 47 1.89 -5.98 -9.36
N LEU A 48 0.88 -6.50 -8.68
CA LEU A 48 0.30 -7.81 -9.00
C LEU A 48 -0.21 -7.87 -10.45
N ARG A 49 -0.74 -6.75 -10.96
CA ARG A 49 -1.18 -6.68 -12.36
C ARG A 49 -0.04 -6.91 -13.35
N ILE A 50 1.16 -6.45 -13.03
CA ILE A 50 2.35 -6.65 -13.87
C ILE A 50 2.96 -8.03 -13.64
N VAL A 51 3.08 -8.48 -12.41
CA VAL A 51 3.63 -9.80 -12.06
C VAL A 51 2.81 -10.92 -12.70
N ASN A 52 1.50 -10.74 -12.81
CA ASN A 52 0.58 -11.71 -13.39
C ASN A 52 0.17 -11.37 -14.83
N ALA A 53 0.98 -10.59 -15.56
CA ALA A 53 0.64 -10.15 -16.92
C ALA A 53 0.50 -11.32 -17.92
N ASP A 54 1.19 -12.41 -17.68
CA ASP A 54 1.15 -13.64 -18.50
C ASP A 54 0.05 -14.62 -18.08
N LYS A 55 -0.70 -14.33 -17.03
CA LYS A 55 -1.82 -15.17 -16.56
C LYS A 55 -3.11 -14.85 -17.29
N ASP A 56 -3.97 -15.84 -17.42
CA ASP A 56 -5.32 -15.67 -17.93
C ASP A 56 -6.26 -15.32 -16.78
N TYR A 57 -6.61 -14.05 -16.66
CA TYR A 57 -7.54 -13.60 -15.61
C TYR A 57 -8.93 -14.21 -15.72
N GLY A 58 -9.31 -14.69 -16.91
CA GLY A 58 -10.61 -15.35 -17.09
C GLY A 58 -10.67 -16.76 -16.51
N SER A 59 -9.52 -17.45 -16.38
CA SER A 59 -9.45 -18.83 -15.91
C SER A 59 -8.61 -19.02 -14.65
N ASP A 60 -7.56 -18.21 -14.46
CA ASP A 60 -6.61 -18.38 -13.36
C ASP A 60 -7.03 -17.65 -12.08
N PHE A 61 -7.96 -16.72 -12.14
CA PHE A 61 -8.41 -15.91 -11.02
C PHE A 61 -9.94 -15.86 -10.93
N PRO A 62 -10.49 -15.66 -9.72
CA PRO A 62 -11.91 -15.34 -9.56
C PRO A 62 -12.29 -14.04 -10.27
N ASP A 63 -13.58 -13.88 -10.57
CA ASP A 63 -14.11 -12.67 -11.20
C ASP A 63 -13.77 -11.40 -10.39
N GLY A 64 -13.45 -10.33 -11.11
CA GLY A 64 -13.13 -9.04 -10.50
C GLY A 64 -11.65 -8.83 -10.17
N TYR A 65 -10.81 -9.87 -10.21
CA TYR A 65 -9.40 -9.76 -9.86
C TYR A 65 -8.60 -8.92 -10.84
N GLU A 66 -8.88 -9.01 -12.14
CA GLU A 66 -8.20 -8.17 -13.13
C GLU A 66 -8.41 -6.68 -12.85
N THR A 67 -9.66 -6.27 -12.63
CA THR A 67 -10.02 -4.90 -12.28
C THR A 67 -9.36 -4.47 -10.97
N PHE A 68 -9.36 -5.34 -9.97
CA PHE A 68 -8.77 -5.04 -8.67
C PHE A 68 -7.24 -4.93 -8.72
N HIS A 69 -6.56 -5.84 -9.43
CA HIS A 69 -5.11 -5.74 -9.65
C HIS A 69 -4.74 -4.50 -10.48
N THR A 70 -5.58 -4.11 -11.44
CA THR A 70 -5.41 -2.86 -12.18
C THR A 70 -5.57 -1.64 -11.27
N ALA A 71 -6.53 -1.67 -10.34
CA ALA A 71 -6.66 -0.63 -9.32
C ALA A 71 -5.39 -0.52 -8.45
N GLY A 72 -4.80 -1.65 -8.07
CA GLY A 72 -3.51 -1.68 -7.35
C GLY A 72 -2.40 -0.97 -8.11
N LEU A 73 -2.29 -1.21 -9.41
CA LEU A 73 -1.31 -0.53 -10.26
C LEU A 73 -1.54 0.99 -10.29
N ARG A 74 -2.79 1.44 -10.36
CA ARG A 74 -3.13 2.87 -10.30
C ARG A 74 -2.74 3.49 -8.96
N LEU A 75 -3.04 2.81 -7.86
CA LEU A 75 -2.66 3.23 -6.51
C LEU A 75 -1.13 3.32 -6.37
N LEU A 76 -0.38 2.38 -6.93
CA LEU A 76 1.08 2.43 -6.92
C LEU A 76 1.64 3.60 -7.74
N ARG A 77 0.98 3.99 -8.83
CA ARG A 77 1.37 5.21 -9.58
C ARG A 77 1.19 6.46 -8.73
N VAL A 78 0.10 6.54 -7.97
CA VAL A 78 -0.11 7.64 -7.02
C VAL A 78 0.95 7.59 -5.92
N ALA A 79 1.25 6.41 -5.38
CA ALA A 79 2.31 6.24 -4.38
C ALA A 79 3.68 6.69 -4.91
N ALA A 80 3.96 6.45 -6.19
CA ALA A 80 5.19 6.92 -6.82
C ALA A 80 5.28 8.46 -6.88
N ALA A 81 4.16 9.13 -7.19
CA ALA A 81 4.07 10.59 -7.12
C ALA A 81 4.26 11.10 -5.69
N VAL A 82 3.61 10.47 -4.72
CA VAL A 82 3.78 10.79 -3.29
C VAL A 82 5.25 10.67 -2.89
N ARG A 83 5.93 9.62 -3.30
CA ARG A 83 7.37 9.43 -3.02
C ARG A 83 8.21 10.54 -3.63
N ALA A 84 7.95 10.92 -4.88
CA ALA A 84 8.69 11.96 -5.57
C ALA A 84 8.54 13.33 -4.89
N ASP A 85 7.35 13.65 -4.41
CA ASP A 85 7.04 14.96 -3.84
C ASP A 85 7.29 15.04 -2.33
N HIS A 86 7.11 13.93 -1.60
CA HIS A 86 7.09 13.93 -0.14
C HIS A 86 8.02 12.90 0.52
N GLY A 87 8.57 11.95 -0.23
CA GLY A 87 9.53 10.98 0.27
C GLY A 87 8.92 9.68 0.81
N ASN A 88 9.79 8.81 1.31
CA ASN A 88 9.47 7.45 1.74
C ASN A 88 8.48 7.39 2.91
N GLY A 89 8.62 8.26 3.91
CA GLY A 89 7.71 8.28 5.06
C GLY A 89 6.26 8.55 4.66
N SER A 90 6.05 9.45 3.70
CA SER A 90 4.72 9.75 3.17
C SER A 90 4.15 8.59 2.35
N VAL A 91 4.98 7.79 1.69
CA VAL A 91 4.54 6.54 1.05
C VAL A 91 3.98 5.56 2.08
N GLY A 92 4.67 5.37 3.20
CA GLY A 92 4.19 4.50 4.29
C GLY A 92 2.86 4.96 4.85
N GLU A 93 2.68 6.26 5.05
CA GLU A 93 1.41 6.84 5.52
C GLU A 93 0.30 6.72 4.48
N PHE A 94 0.60 7.00 3.21
CA PHE A 94 -0.35 6.77 2.11
C PHE A 94 -0.79 5.31 2.05
N TYR A 95 0.17 4.38 2.14
CA TYR A 95 -0.15 2.95 2.16
C TYR A 95 -1.04 2.57 3.35
N ARG A 96 -0.78 3.13 4.55
CA ARG A 96 -1.61 2.89 5.72
C ARG A 96 -3.07 3.29 5.45
N VAL A 97 -3.28 4.49 4.95
CA VAL A 97 -4.63 5.02 4.68
C VAL A 97 -5.34 4.20 3.60
N VAL A 98 -4.65 3.89 2.51
CA VAL A 98 -5.20 3.05 1.43
C VAL A 98 -5.55 1.66 1.95
N GLY A 99 -4.64 1.03 2.69
CA GLY A 99 -4.86 -0.30 3.25
C GLY A 99 -6.06 -0.35 4.19
N GLU A 100 -6.20 0.63 5.08
CA GLU A 100 -7.39 0.75 5.93
C GLU A 100 -8.66 0.89 5.10
N SER A 101 -8.62 1.68 4.04
CA SER A 101 -9.79 1.89 3.17
C SER A 101 -10.20 0.65 2.38
N LEU A 102 -9.26 -0.25 2.10
CA LEU A 102 -9.51 -1.47 1.34
C LEU A 102 -9.80 -2.68 2.23
N TRP A 103 -9.12 -2.81 3.36
CA TRP A 103 -9.07 -4.05 4.14
C TRP A 103 -9.67 -3.96 5.53
N ASP A 104 -9.61 -2.80 6.18
CA ASP A 104 -10.07 -2.61 7.55
C ASP A 104 -11.50 -2.03 7.63
N ARG A 105 -12.22 -2.05 6.53
CA ARG A 105 -13.62 -1.64 6.41
C ARG A 105 -14.56 -2.84 6.40
N GLU A 106 -15.84 -2.61 6.66
CA GLU A 106 -16.86 -3.61 6.45
C GLU A 106 -16.92 -4.00 4.96
N PRO A 107 -16.94 -5.29 4.62
CA PRO A 107 -17.06 -5.71 3.24
C PRO A 107 -18.37 -5.26 2.59
N ASP A 108 -18.30 -4.94 1.30
CA ASP A 108 -19.50 -4.65 0.53
C ASP A 108 -20.39 -5.90 0.43
N PRO A 109 -21.73 -5.74 0.35
CA PRO A 109 -22.62 -6.88 0.09
C PRO A 109 -22.30 -7.47 -1.29
N GLY A 110 -21.51 -8.50 -1.36
CA GLY A 110 -21.14 -9.15 -2.62
C GLY A 110 -19.65 -9.40 -2.80
N GLY A 111 -18.82 -9.11 -1.79
CA GLY A 111 -17.44 -9.53 -1.85
C GLY A 111 -16.47 -8.73 -1.01
N LEU A 112 -15.26 -9.27 -0.88
CA LEU A 112 -14.16 -8.68 -0.12
C LEU A 112 -13.49 -7.53 -0.87
N LEU A 113 -13.59 -7.51 -2.21
CA LEU A 113 -12.88 -6.54 -3.04
C LEU A 113 -13.68 -5.23 -3.13
N ARG A 114 -13.05 -4.13 -2.77
CA ARG A 114 -13.68 -2.81 -2.91
C ARG A 114 -13.80 -2.43 -4.38
N ARG A 115 -15.05 -2.26 -4.87
CA ARG A 115 -15.34 -2.05 -6.29
C ARG A 115 -14.90 -0.70 -6.83
N ASP A 116 -14.91 0.34 -5.98
CA ASP A 116 -14.52 1.70 -6.37
C ASP A 116 -13.05 2.02 -6.08
N ALA A 117 -12.23 0.99 -5.79
CA ALA A 117 -10.80 1.16 -5.56
C ALA A 117 -10.12 1.89 -6.73
N ALA A 118 -9.29 2.88 -6.40
CA ALA A 118 -8.54 3.71 -7.34
C ALA A 118 -9.41 4.53 -8.32
N THR A 119 -10.71 4.67 -8.08
CA THR A 119 -11.52 5.67 -8.79
C THR A 119 -11.17 7.07 -8.29
N PRO A 120 -11.44 8.15 -9.08
CA PRO A 120 -11.15 9.50 -8.62
C PRO A 120 -11.71 9.83 -7.23
N PRO A 121 -12.97 9.49 -6.87
CA PRO A 121 -13.46 9.72 -5.51
C PRO A 121 -12.66 9.00 -4.43
N HIS A 122 -12.27 7.75 -4.66
CA HIS A 122 -11.45 6.99 -3.71
C HIS A 122 -10.05 7.60 -3.57
N LEU A 123 -9.44 8.03 -4.68
CA LEU A 123 -8.12 8.66 -4.65
C LEU A 123 -8.13 9.98 -3.86
N VAL A 124 -9.16 10.79 -4.03
CA VAL A 124 -9.35 12.02 -3.24
C VAL A 124 -9.49 11.69 -1.77
N GLU A 125 -10.36 10.74 -1.42
CA GLU A 125 -10.57 10.27 -0.05
C GLU A 125 -9.25 9.89 0.64
N VAL A 126 -8.45 9.05 0.00
CA VAL A 126 -7.22 8.54 0.62
C VAL A 126 -6.10 9.58 0.67
N LEU A 127 -6.00 10.45 -0.33
CA LEU A 127 -5.00 11.52 -0.31
C LEU A 127 -5.31 12.54 0.80
N GLU A 128 -6.56 12.98 0.91
CA GLU A 128 -6.98 13.88 1.98
C GLU A 128 -6.77 13.26 3.36
N ALA A 129 -7.14 11.98 3.54
CA ALA A 129 -6.93 11.27 4.79
C ALA A 129 -5.45 11.10 5.14
N ALA A 130 -4.57 11.06 4.15
CA ALA A 130 -3.12 11.05 4.34
C ALA A 130 -2.52 12.44 4.53
N GLY A 131 -3.33 13.50 4.51
CA GLY A 131 -2.86 14.89 4.63
C GLY A 131 -2.16 15.40 3.37
N LEU A 132 -2.46 14.83 2.22
CA LEU A 132 -1.87 15.18 0.92
C LEU A 132 -2.88 15.93 0.04
N ASP A 133 -2.37 16.81 -0.81
CA ASP A 133 -3.18 17.54 -1.77
C ASP A 133 -3.58 16.60 -2.93
N PRO A 134 -4.88 16.43 -3.22
CA PRO A 134 -5.32 15.60 -4.34
C PRO A 134 -5.20 16.27 -5.71
N ALA A 135 -4.85 17.57 -5.79
CA ALA A 135 -4.74 18.33 -7.03
C ALA A 135 -3.49 17.97 -7.85
#